data_48f8ad2951c38bd0d7aef12b9db21626
#
_entry.id   48f8ad2951c38bd0d7aef12b9db21626
#
_cell.length_a   1.000
_cell.length_b   1.000
_cell.length_c   1.000
_cell.angle_alpha   90.00
_cell.angle_beta   90.00
_cell.angle_gamma   90.00
#
_symmetry.space_group_name_H-M   'P 1'
#
loop_
_entity.id
_entity.type
_entity.pdbx_description
1 polymer ?
#
loop_
_entity_poly.entity_id
_entity_poly.type
_entity_poly.pdbx_seq_one_letter_code
_entity_poly.pdbx_strand_id
1 'polypeptide(L)'
;MGSIGVEGVLQRIAINTAAGISSIKQVTRLSVLNTSADSRGINQRAHYSIDQFASSTGVPYSTIRPAIFSASLLAAAREVRASRTWTGLASSGRMALIDHRDAAEAGLRVLTEPALWGAHHDLTGPVPMSWPEALELLSAELGEHVTFRVAAERQFLEGLIDAGVPAGTAELLITREWSILAGENEYTTDTFQQITGRAPRPMAEFLHEYRAEFV
;
A
#
# COMPACT_ATOMS: atom_id res chain seq x y z
N MET A 1 21.41 -8.92 0.42
CA MET A 1 20.01 -9.17 0.76
C MET A 1 19.30 -7.83 0.73
N GLY A 2 18.31 -7.62 -0.14
CA GLY A 2 17.54 -6.38 -0.17
C GLY A 2 16.72 -6.18 1.12
N SER A 3 16.27 -4.96 1.38
CA SER A 3 15.49 -4.61 2.58
C SER A 3 14.29 -5.54 2.85
N ILE A 4 13.59 -5.98 1.81
CA ILE A 4 12.46 -6.93 1.89
C ILE A 4 12.90 -8.28 2.48
N GLY A 5 14.11 -8.77 2.12
CA GLY A 5 14.61 -10.05 2.62
C GLY A 5 14.91 -10.01 4.12
N VAL A 6 15.51 -8.93 4.60
CA VAL A 6 15.80 -8.73 6.04
C VAL A 6 14.50 -8.57 6.83
N GLU A 7 13.58 -7.74 6.36
CA GLU A 7 12.29 -7.52 6.99
C GLU A 7 11.48 -8.82 7.09
N GLY A 8 11.43 -9.61 6.00
CA GLY A 8 10.76 -10.90 5.99
C GLY A 8 11.33 -11.89 7.02
N VAL A 9 12.66 -11.90 7.22
CA VAL A 9 13.30 -12.73 8.26
C VAL A 9 12.90 -12.26 9.66
N LEU A 10 12.95 -10.95 9.93
CA LEU A 10 12.59 -10.42 11.24
C LEU A 10 11.11 -10.67 11.58
N GLN A 11 10.21 -10.53 10.62
CA GLN A 11 8.80 -10.85 10.82
C GLN A 11 8.56 -12.33 11.13
N ARG A 12 9.24 -13.25 10.44
CA ARG A 12 9.17 -14.69 10.73
C ARG A 12 9.70 -15.02 12.11
N ILE A 13 10.81 -14.41 12.53
CA ILE A 13 11.35 -14.56 13.90
C ILE A 13 10.30 -14.10 14.92
N ALA A 14 9.71 -12.93 14.74
CA ALA A 14 8.68 -12.41 15.64
C ALA A 14 7.45 -13.34 15.74
N ILE A 15 6.94 -13.81 14.60
CA ILE A 15 5.81 -14.76 14.54
C ILE A 15 6.16 -16.07 15.25
N ASN A 16 7.33 -16.65 14.97
CA ASN A 16 7.76 -17.90 15.58
C ASN A 16 7.97 -17.76 17.11
N THR A 17 8.51 -16.62 17.54
CA THR A 17 8.63 -16.31 18.97
C THR A 17 7.26 -16.21 19.63
N ALA A 18 6.32 -15.52 19.00
CA ALA A 18 4.95 -15.39 19.49
C ALA A 18 4.26 -16.77 19.61
N ALA A 19 4.47 -17.66 18.63
CA ALA A 19 3.91 -19.02 18.65
C ALA A 19 4.41 -19.86 19.84
N GLY A 20 5.61 -19.61 20.35
CA GLY A 20 6.17 -20.26 21.54
C GLY A 20 5.66 -19.73 22.89
N ILE A 21 4.85 -18.68 22.89
CA ILE A 21 4.40 -18.00 24.14
C ILE A 21 2.90 -18.22 24.34
N SER A 22 2.53 -19.08 25.26
CA SER A 22 1.13 -19.49 25.53
C SER A 22 0.19 -18.35 25.96
N SER A 23 0.71 -17.26 26.49
CA SER A 23 -0.07 -16.09 26.88
C SER A 23 -0.47 -15.19 25.71
N ILE A 24 0.16 -15.32 24.54
CA ILE A 24 -0.20 -14.57 23.34
C ILE A 24 -1.50 -15.13 22.78
N LYS A 25 -2.50 -14.27 22.67
CA LYS A 25 -3.84 -14.64 22.20
C LYS A 25 -4.02 -14.40 20.70
N GLN A 26 -3.27 -13.47 20.12
CA GLN A 26 -3.39 -13.04 18.74
C GLN A 26 -2.10 -12.39 18.26
N VAL A 27 -1.73 -12.65 17.03
CA VAL A 27 -0.75 -11.86 16.28
C VAL A 27 -1.48 -11.16 15.13
N THR A 28 -1.47 -9.84 15.14
CA THR A 28 -2.02 -9.05 14.04
C THR A 28 -0.87 -8.44 13.25
N ARG A 29 -0.86 -8.64 11.94
CA ARG A 29 0.20 -8.17 11.05
C ARG A 29 -0.32 -7.22 9.99
N LEU A 30 0.41 -6.14 9.74
CA LEU A 30 0.23 -5.33 8.53
C LEU A 30 0.84 -6.08 7.34
N SER A 31 -0.01 -6.48 6.42
CA SER A 31 0.31 -7.14 5.15
C SER A 31 0.02 -6.17 3.98
N VAL A 32 -0.31 -6.67 2.81
CA VAL A 32 -0.73 -5.87 1.66
C VAL A 32 -1.91 -6.53 0.96
N LEU A 33 -2.69 -5.75 0.23
CA LEU A 33 -3.78 -6.25 -0.60
C LEU A 33 -3.24 -7.23 -1.65
N ASN A 34 -4.07 -8.22 -1.99
CA ASN A 34 -3.82 -9.16 -3.08
C ASN A 34 -2.51 -9.95 -2.94
N THR A 35 -2.20 -10.43 -1.72
CA THR A 35 -1.05 -11.32 -1.52
C THR A 35 -1.22 -12.62 -2.30
N SER A 36 -0.28 -12.95 -3.17
CA SER A 36 -0.28 -14.15 -4.01
C SER A 36 1.14 -14.57 -4.34
N ALA A 37 1.35 -15.88 -4.55
CA ALA A 37 2.63 -16.39 -5.05
C ALA A 37 2.91 -15.91 -6.50
N ASP A 38 1.86 -15.66 -7.27
CA ASP A 38 1.92 -15.34 -8.70
C ASP A 38 1.79 -13.84 -9.00
N SER A 39 1.67 -12.98 -7.98
CA SER A 39 1.58 -11.53 -8.17
C SER A 39 2.81 -10.99 -8.90
N ARG A 40 2.62 -9.99 -9.76
CA ARG A 40 3.71 -9.27 -10.40
C ARG A 40 4.50 -8.43 -9.41
N GLY A 41 3.87 -7.98 -8.33
CA GLY A 41 4.53 -7.24 -7.26
C GLY A 41 5.39 -8.12 -6.36
N ILE A 42 6.67 -7.78 -6.20
CA ILE A 42 7.57 -8.48 -5.26
C ILE A 42 7.03 -8.40 -3.83
N ASN A 43 6.43 -7.25 -3.46
CA ASN A 43 5.88 -7.04 -2.14
C ASN A 43 4.76 -8.03 -1.82
N GLN A 44 3.81 -8.22 -2.74
CA GLN A 44 2.71 -9.17 -2.58
C GLN A 44 3.21 -10.61 -2.41
N ARG A 45 4.20 -11.02 -3.22
CA ARG A 45 4.82 -12.36 -3.09
C ARG A 45 5.52 -12.55 -1.76
N ALA A 46 6.27 -11.53 -1.31
CA ALA A 46 6.97 -11.58 -0.02
C ALA A 46 5.98 -11.70 1.15
N HIS A 47 4.92 -10.89 1.13
CA HIS A 47 3.87 -10.93 2.15
C HIS A 47 3.09 -12.26 2.14
N TYR A 48 2.77 -12.79 0.96
CA TYR A 48 2.18 -14.13 0.83
C TYR A 48 3.04 -15.21 1.52
N SER A 49 4.34 -15.21 1.25
CA SER A 49 5.28 -16.16 1.85
C SER A 49 5.34 -16.07 3.39
N ILE A 50 5.17 -14.87 3.96
CA ILE A 50 5.11 -14.67 5.42
C ILE A 50 3.75 -15.15 5.96
N ASP A 51 2.65 -14.88 5.26
CA ASP A 51 1.32 -15.33 5.66
C ASP A 51 1.24 -16.87 5.69
N GLN A 52 1.82 -17.54 4.67
CA GLN A 52 1.93 -19.01 4.66
C GLN A 52 2.77 -19.55 5.83
N PHE A 53 3.89 -18.89 6.14
CA PHE A 53 4.71 -19.25 7.30
C PHE A 53 3.91 -19.08 8.60
N ALA A 54 3.23 -17.95 8.80
CA ALA A 54 2.44 -17.70 10.00
C ALA A 54 1.37 -18.78 10.21
N SER A 55 0.65 -19.14 9.15
CA SER A 55 -0.37 -20.19 9.17
C SER A 55 0.21 -21.56 9.57
N SER A 56 1.47 -21.84 9.23
CA SER A 56 2.14 -23.10 9.60
C SER A 56 2.56 -23.19 11.06
N THR A 57 2.63 -22.09 11.79
CA THR A 57 3.06 -22.06 13.20
C THR A 57 1.94 -22.40 14.20
N GLY A 58 0.68 -22.36 13.76
CA GLY A 58 -0.48 -22.56 14.61
C GLY A 58 -0.80 -21.41 15.58
N VAL A 59 -0.04 -20.29 15.56
CA VAL A 59 -0.39 -19.11 16.34
C VAL A 59 -1.68 -18.49 15.82
N PRO A 60 -2.61 -18.02 16.67
CA PRO A 60 -3.76 -17.25 16.21
C PRO A 60 -3.27 -16.01 15.46
N TYR A 61 -3.65 -15.89 14.19
CA TYR A 61 -3.04 -14.94 13.25
C TYR A 61 -4.08 -14.22 12.42
N SER A 62 -3.98 -12.89 12.37
CA SER A 62 -4.78 -12.04 11.48
C SER A 62 -3.89 -11.13 10.67
N THR A 63 -4.37 -10.72 9.51
CA THR A 63 -3.70 -9.70 8.71
C THR A 63 -4.63 -8.55 8.37
N ILE A 64 -4.06 -7.36 8.36
CA ILE A 64 -4.61 -6.16 7.73
C ILE A 64 -3.92 -6.05 6.38
N ARG A 65 -4.68 -6.10 5.30
CA ARG A 65 -4.19 -6.07 3.93
C ARG A 65 -4.65 -4.80 3.21
N PRO A 66 -4.03 -3.64 3.49
CA PRO A 66 -4.41 -2.41 2.83
C PRO A 66 -4.01 -2.43 1.35
N ALA A 67 -4.82 -1.75 0.54
CA ALA A 67 -4.44 -1.30 -0.78
C ALA A 67 -3.28 -0.30 -0.70
N ILE A 68 -2.79 0.16 -1.85
CA ILE A 68 -1.75 1.18 -1.92
C ILE A 68 -2.23 2.42 -1.16
N PHE A 69 -1.38 2.94 -0.29
CA PHE A 69 -1.71 4.12 0.50
C PHE A 69 -1.80 5.39 -0.35
N SER A 70 -2.80 6.23 -0.09
CA SER A 70 -2.92 7.58 -0.66
C SER A 70 -1.64 8.40 -0.47
N ALA A 71 -0.95 8.20 0.65
CA ALA A 71 0.33 8.82 0.95
C ALA A 71 1.44 8.49 -0.08
N SER A 72 1.30 7.47 -0.92
CA SER A 72 2.23 7.20 -2.02
C SER A 72 2.30 8.35 -3.01
N LEU A 73 1.25 9.17 -3.13
CA LEU A 73 1.24 10.36 -3.97
C LEU A 73 2.20 11.45 -3.46
N LEU A 74 2.53 11.48 -2.18
CA LEU A 74 3.49 12.44 -1.63
C LEU A 74 4.89 12.29 -2.24
N ALA A 75 5.22 11.12 -2.79
CA ALA A 75 6.46 10.93 -3.55
C ALA A 75 6.55 11.86 -4.77
N ALA A 76 5.41 12.28 -5.32
CA ALA A 76 5.34 13.24 -6.43
C ALA A 76 5.57 14.70 -6.00
N ALA A 77 5.45 15.02 -4.72
CA ALA A 77 5.36 16.40 -4.21
C ALA A 77 6.53 17.29 -4.68
N ARG A 78 7.76 16.77 -4.64
CA ARG A 78 8.96 17.53 -5.08
C ARG A 78 8.88 17.88 -6.57
N GLU A 79 8.52 16.92 -7.43
CA GLU A 79 8.44 17.13 -8.88
C GLU A 79 7.26 18.05 -9.22
N VAL A 80 6.11 17.86 -8.58
CA VAL A 80 4.92 18.69 -8.75
C VAL A 80 5.21 20.15 -8.37
N ARG A 81 5.89 20.41 -7.25
CA ARG A 81 6.30 21.78 -6.89
C ARG A 81 7.21 22.41 -7.92
N ALA A 82 8.14 21.63 -8.46
CA ALA A 82 9.16 22.14 -9.38
C ALA A 82 8.63 22.39 -10.80
N SER A 83 7.68 21.56 -11.28
CA SER A 83 7.33 21.54 -12.71
C SER A 83 5.85 21.28 -13.02
N ARG A 84 5.01 21.15 -12.00
CA ARG A 84 3.60 20.72 -12.15
C ARG A 84 3.48 19.41 -12.95
N THR A 85 4.45 18.53 -12.77
CA THR A 85 4.48 17.21 -13.43
C THR A 85 4.80 16.15 -12.41
N TRP A 86 4.28 14.95 -12.62
CA TRP A 86 4.72 13.73 -11.96
C TRP A 86 5.05 12.66 -12.99
N THR A 87 6.24 12.07 -12.87
CA THR A 87 6.74 11.04 -13.77
C THR A 87 6.56 9.66 -13.15
N GLY A 88 5.90 8.74 -13.87
CA GLY A 88 5.64 7.38 -13.42
C GLY A 88 5.53 6.39 -14.57
N LEU A 89 5.21 5.12 -14.26
CA LEU A 89 5.06 4.05 -15.26
C LEU A 89 3.59 3.72 -15.54
N ALA A 90 2.77 3.58 -14.51
CA ALA A 90 1.40 3.10 -14.64
C ALA A 90 0.44 4.27 -14.94
N SER A 91 0.16 4.50 -16.23
CA SER A 91 -0.76 5.56 -16.67
C SER A 91 -2.22 5.11 -16.79
N SER A 92 -2.50 3.80 -16.85
CA SER A 92 -3.84 3.27 -17.14
C SER A 92 -4.37 2.27 -16.11
N GLY A 93 -3.51 1.66 -15.31
CA GLY A 93 -3.94 0.77 -14.24
C GLY A 93 -4.61 1.53 -13.11
N ARG A 94 -5.63 0.94 -12.51
CA ARG A 94 -6.41 1.55 -11.43
C ARG A 94 -6.14 0.85 -10.11
N MET A 95 -6.26 1.57 -9.00
CA MET A 95 -6.08 1.05 -7.65
C MET A 95 -7.01 1.76 -6.67
N ALA A 96 -7.57 1.04 -5.74
CA ALA A 96 -8.43 1.60 -4.70
C ALA A 96 -7.60 2.17 -3.54
N LEU A 97 -6.95 3.33 -3.77
CA LEU A 97 -6.06 4.00 -2.81
C LEU A 97 -6.74 4.19 -1.46
N ILE A 98 -6.09 3.74 -0.38
CA ILE A 98 -6.61 3.87 0.98
C ILE A 98 -5.79 4.87 1.81
N ASP A 99 -6.47 5.64 2.63
CA ASP A 99 -5.80 6.48 3.62
C ASP A 99 -5.11 5.62 4.69
N HIS A 100 -3.86 5.91 5.00
CA HIS A 100 -3.09 5.15 6.00
C HIS A 100 -3.72 5.23 7.40
N ARG A 101 -4.47 6.30 7.70
CA ARG A 101 -5.20 6.46 8.99
C ARG A 101 -6.38 5.49 9.07
N ASP A 102 -7.04 5.20 7.94
CA ASP A 102 -8.10 4.21 7.89
C ASP A 102 -7.53 2.80 8.11
N ALA A 103 -6.39 2.49 7.50
CA ALA A 103 -5.71 1.22 7.75
C ALA A 103 -5.28 1.08 9.22
N ALA A 104 -4.81 2.16 9.85
CA ALA A 104 -4.44 2.17 11.26
C ALA A 104 -5.66 1.99 12.18
N GLU A 105 -6.79 2.64 11.89
CA GLU A 105 -8.03 2.50 12.63
C GLU A 105 -8.57 1.06 12.56
N ALA A 106 -8.67 0.48 11.37
CA ALA A 106 -9.06 -0.91 11.20
C ALA A 106 -8.07 -1.86 11.91
N GLY A 107 -6.77 -1.55 11.84
CA GLY A 107 -5.71 -2.30 12.52
C GLY A 107 -5.89 -2.33 14.04
N LEU A 108 -6.23 -1.19 14.63
CA LEU A 108 -6.52 -1.10 16.06
C LEU A 108 -7.73 -1.98 16.43
N ARG A 109 -8.81 -1.94 15.64
CA ARG A 109 -10.00 -2.78 15.87
C ARG A 109 -9.65 -4.26 15.81
N VAL A 110 -8.95 -4.70 14.75
CA VAL A 110 -8.53 -6.10 14.60
C VAL A 110 -7.60 -6.54 15.74
N LEU A 111 -6.75 -5.66 16.26
CA LEU A 111 -5.86 -5.97 17.37
C LEU A 111 -6.63 -6.16 18.68
N THR A 112 -7.70 -5.38 18.91
CA THR A 112 -8.38 -5.27 20.21
C THR A 112 -9.72 -6.01 20.30
N GLU A 113 -10.35 -6.36 19.17
CA GLU A 113 -11.67 -6.99 19.13
C GLU A 113 -11.59 -8.47 18.77
N PRO A 114 -11.77 -9.41 19.72
CA PRO A 114 -11.65 -10.84 19.46
C PRO A 114 -12.54 -11.39 18.35
N ALA A 115 -13.68 -10.76 18.08
CA ALA A 115 -14.58 -11.15 16.99
C ALA A 115 -13.95 -11.00 15.59
N LEU A 116 -12.87 -10.20 15.46
CA LEU A 116 -12.16 -9.97 14.19
C LEU A 116 -10.89 -10.84 14.06
N TRP A 117 -10.58 -11.67 15.04
CA TRP A 117 -9.38 -12.50 15.04
C TRP A 117 -9.48 -13.70 14.09
N GLY A 118 -8.32 -14.19 13.65
CA GLY A 118 -8.22 -15.39 12.82
C GLY A 118 -8.58 -15.16 11.34
N ALA A 119 -8.70 -13.90 10.90
CA ALA A 119 -9.10 -13.54 9.55
C ALA A 119 -8.08 -12.65 8.82
N HIS A 120 -8.22 -12.60 7.51
CA HIS A 120 -7.53 -11.66 6.64
C HIS A 120 -8.47 -10.53 6.25
N HIS A 121 -8.07 -9.28 6.49
CA HIS A 121 -8.89 -8.10 6.30
C HIS A 121 -8.35 -7.27 5.14
N ASP A 122 -8.91 -7.45 3.96
CA ASP A 122 -8.58 -6.67 2.77
C ASP A 122 -9.23 -5.28 2.87
N LEU A 123 -8.41 -4.24 2.91
CA LEU A 123 -8.85 -2.86 3.11
C LEU A 123 -8.58 -2.02 1.87
N THR A 124 -9.61 -1.39 1.34
CA THR A 124 -9.51 -0.52 0.16
C THR A 124 -10.10 0.86 0.44
N GLY A 125 -9.66 1.84 -0.34
CA GLY A 125 -10.38 3.10 -0.45
C GLY A 125 -11.72 2.94 -1.17
N PRO A 126 -12.52 4.01 -1.25
CA PRO A 126 -13.91 3.92 -1.71
C PRO A 126 -14.04 3.73 -3.22
N VAL A 127 -13.05 4.19 -4.01
CA VAL A 127 -13.12 4.19 -5.48
C VAL A 127 -11.76 3.87 -6.07
N PRO A 128 -11.66 2.93 -7.03
CA PRO A 128 -10.43 2.73 -7.78
C PRO A 128 -10.15 3.93 -8.69
N MET A 129 -8.88 4.31 -8.80
CA MET A 129 -8.42 5.37 -9.68
C MET A 129 -6.99 5.09 -10.18
N SER A 130 -6.66 5.65 -11.34
CA SER A 130 -5.30 5.68 -11.87
C SER A 130 -4.50 6.84 -11.28
N TRP A 131 -3.18 6.85 -11.47
CA TRP A 131 -2.37 8.00 -11.10
C TRP A 131 -2.79 9.29 -11.83
N PRO A 132 -3.07 9.28 -13.16
CA PRO A 132 -3.63 10.46 -13.83
C PRO A 132 -4.91 10.98 -13.19
N GLU A 133 -5.89 10.12 -12.87
CA GLU A 133 -7.13 10.54 -12.20
C GLU A 133 -6.87 11.13 -10.80
N ALA A 134 -5.90 10.60 -10.05
CA ALA A 134 -5.50 11.18 -8.77
C ALA A 134 -4.86 12.57 -8.96
N LEU A 135 -4.11 12.80 -10.05
CA LEU A 135 -3.56 14.12 -10.39
C LEU A 135 -4.62 15.11 -10.90
N GLU A 136 -5.71 14.65 -11.50
CA GLU A 136 -6.87 15.51 -11.80
C GLU A 136 -7.50 16.05 -10.52
N LEU A 137 -7.67 15.22 -9.50
CA LEU A 137 -8.13 15.67 -8.18
C LEU A 137 -7.14 16.65 -7.53
N LEU A 138 -5.83 16.37 -7.63
CA LEU A 138 -4.81 17.28 -7.12
C LEU A 138 -4.83 18.63 -7.89
N SER A 139 -5.00 18.59 -9.20
CA SER A 139 -5.11 19.79 -10.03
C SER A 139 -6.28 20.67 -9.60
N ALA A 140 -7.44 20.07 -9.33
CA ALA A 140 -8.61 20.77 -8.83
C ALA A 140 -8.36 21.40 -7.44
N GLU A 141 -7.67 20.68 -6.54
CA GLU A 141 -7.32 21.16 -5.21
C GLU A 141 -6.32 22.34 -5.25
N LEU A 142 -5.34 22.28 -6.16
CA LEU A 142 -4.34 23.33 -6.31
C LEU A 142 -4.85 24.55 -7.09
N GLY A 143 -5.87 24.38 -7.93
CA GLY A 143 -6.31 25.38 -8.91
C GLY A 143 -5.36 25.51 -10.10
N GLU A 144 -4.46 24.56 -10.31
CA GLU A 144 -3.43 24.53 -11.35
C GLU A 144 -3.33 23.14 -11.94
N HIS A 145 -3.13 23.03 -13.26
CA HIS A 145 -3.03 21.74 -13.94
C HIS A 145 -1.71 21.02 -13.59
N VAL A 146 -1.84 19.77 -13.12
CA VAL A 146 -0.71 18.86 -12.87
C VAL A 146 -0.77 17.72 -13.88
N THR A 147 0.33 17.49 -14.57
CA THR A 147 0.41 16.51 -15.67
C THR A 147 1.08 15.22 -15.22
N PHE A 148 0.51 14.06 -15.59
CA PHE A 148 1.21 12.78 -15.49
C PHE A 148 2.05 12.54 -16.74
N ARG A 149 3.34 12.25 -16.55
CA ARG A 149 4.27 11.90 -17.65
C ARG A 149 4.67 10.44 -17.53
N VAL A 150 4.39 9.66 -18.57
CA VAL A 150 4.84 8.27 -18.66
C VAL A 150 6.33 8.22 -19.00
N ALA A 151 7.11 7.54 -18.17
CA ALA A 151 8.52 7.26 -18.45
C ALA A 151 8.72 5.84 -19.00
N ALA A 152 9.79 5.62 -19.75
CA ALA A 152 10.29 4.26 -19.96
C ALA A 152 10.81 3.71 -18.62
N GLU A 153 10.67 2.40 -18.40
CA GLU A 153 11.06 1.74 -17.13
C GLU A 153 12.50 2.07 -16.70
N ARG A 154 13.43 1.98 -17.64
CA ARG A 154 14.82 2.33 -17.39
C ARG A 154 15.00 3.77 -16.90
N GLN A 155 14.30 4.72 -17.53
CA GLN A 155 14.36 6.13 -17.16
C GLN A 155 13.73 6.37 -15.77
N PHE A 156 12.65 5.66 -15.45
CA PHE A 156 12.02 5.73 -14.13
C PHE A 156 12.95 5.19 -13.05
N LEU A 157 13.60 4.04 -13.29
CA LEU A 157 14.60 3.46 -12.39
C LEU A 157 15.77 4.41 -12.15
N GLU A 158 16.36 4.96 -13.21
CA GLU A 158 17.45 5.92 -13.13
C GLU A 158 17.03 7.15 -12.29
N GLY A 159 15.83 7.70 -12.53
CA GLY A 159 15.30 8.81 -11.75
C GLY A 159 15.11 8.51 -10.26
N LEU A 160 14.68 7.30 -9.90
CA LEU A 160 14.58 6.87 -8.51
C LEU A 160 15.96 6.79 -7.83
N ILE A 161 16.95 6.21 -8.52
CA ILE A 161 18.34 6.11 -8.01
C ILE A 161 18.95 7.49 -7.84
N ASP A 162 18.80 8.37 -8.82
CA ASP A 162 19.29 9.76 -8.77
C ASP A 162 18.63 10.58 -7.64
N ALA A 163 17.38 10.24 -7.30
CA ALA A 163 16.69 10.81 -6.14
C ALA A 163 17.15 10.21 -4.80
N GLY A 164 18.11 9.27 -4.80
CA GLY A 164 18.66 8.64 -3.60
C GLY A 164 17.83 7.46 -3.08
N VAL A 165 16.89 6.94 -3.86
CA VAL A 165 16.09 5.76 -3.49
C VAL A 165 17.00 4.53 -3.54
N PRO A 166 17.10 3.71 -2.46
CA PRO A 166 17.89 2.49 -2.48
C PRO A 166 17.42 1.53 -3.57
N ALA A 167 18.35 0.85 -4.24
CA ALA A 167 18.05 -0.03 -5.39
C ALA A 167 16.96 -1.07 -5.11
N GLY A 168 16.96 -1.70 -3.94
CA GLY A 168 15.91 -2.67 -3.56
C GLY A 168 14.52 -2.01 -3.39
N THR A 169 14.46 -0.75 -2.96
CA THR A 169 13.21 0.01 -2.88
C THR A 169 12.76 0.43 -4.28
N ALA A 170 13.68 0.82 -5.15
CA ALA A 170 13.36 1.16 -6.53
C ALA A 170 12.78 -0.03 -7.29
N GLU A 171 13.34 -1.24 -7.13
CA GLU A 171 12.81 -2.47 -7.69
C GLU A 171 11.38 -2.76 -7.17
N LEU A 172 11.15 -2.58 -5.87
CA LEU A 172 9.84 -2.73 -5.27
C LEU A 172 8.82 -1.77 -5.90
N LEU A 173 9.19 -0.51 -6.10
CA LEU A 173 8.34 0.49 -6.73
C LEU A 173 8.02 0.13 -8.19
N ILE A 174 8.99 -0.34 -8.97
CA ILE A 174 8.77 -0.77 -10.36
C ILE A 174 7.79 -1.95 -10.41
N THR A 175 8.01 -2.97 -9.59
CA THR A 175 7.13 -4.15 -9.58
C THR A 175 5.73 -3.84 -9.04
N ARG A 176 5.59 -2.82 -8.19
CA ARG A 176 4.28 -2.26 -7.82
C ARG A 176 3.57 -1.68 -9.04
N GLU A 177 4.25 -0.87 -9.85
CA GLU A 177 3.67 -0.32 -11.07
C GLU A 177 3.24 -1.43 -12.05
N TRP A 178 4.01 -2.52 -12.17
CA TRP A 178 3.59 -3.69 -12.96
C TRP A 178 2.32 -4.36 -12.43
N SER A 179 2.16 -4.47 -11.11
CA SER A 179 0.94 -5.03 -10.52
C SER A 179 -0.28 -4.11 -10.74
N ILE A 180 -0.07 -2.80 -10.75
CA ILE A 180 -1.11 -1.81 -11.07
C ILE A 180 -1.54 -1.96 -12.54
N LEU A 181 -0.58 -1.99 -13.47
CA LEU A 181 -0.85 -2.17 -14.91
C LEU A 181 -1.52 -3.51 -15.23
N ALA A 182 -1.28 -4.54 -14.42
CA ALA A 182 -1.93 -5.85 -14.55
C ALA A 182 -3.35 -5.90 -13.95
N GLY A 183 -3.85 -4.81 -13.37
CA GLY A 183 -5.18 -4.74 -12.75
C GLY A 183 -5.29 -5.45 -11.40
N GLU A 184 -4.17 -5.85 -10.80
CA GLU A 184 -4.15 -6.60 -9.53
C GLU A 184 -4.73 -5.81 -8.35
N ASN A 185 -4.91 -4.49 -8.47
CA ASN A 185 -5.34 -3.58 -7.40
C ASN A 185 -6.69 -2.89 -7.70
N GLU A 186 -7.40 -3.29 -8.76
CA GLU A 186 -8.58 -2.59 -9.29
C GLU A 186 -9.90 -3.10 -8.68
N TYR A 187 -9.96 -3.42 -7.41
CA TYR A 187 -11.21 -3.80 -6.75
C TYR A 187 -11.39 -3.09 -5.42
N THR A 188 -12.63 -3.05 -4.93
CA THR A 188 -12.98 -2.50 -3.63
C THR A 188 -13.57 -3.57 -2.73
N THR A 189 -13.46 -3.34 -1.43
CA THR A 189 -14.09 -4.18 -0.39
C THR A 189 -14.87 -3.30 0.58
N ASP A 190 -15.89 -3.86 1.22
CA ASP A 190 -16.64 -3.19 2.29
C ASP A 190 -16.03 -3.45 3.68
N THR A 191 -14.89 -4.13 3.73
CA THR A 191 -14.27 -4.60 4.98
C THR A 191 -13.99 -3.47 5.95
N PHE A 192 -13.49 -2.33 5.47
CA PHE A 192 -13.24 -1.18 6.33
C PHE A 192 -14.54 -0.69 6.98
N GLN A 193 -15.61 -0.54 6.19
CA GLN A 193 -16.91 -0.10 6.71
C GLN A 193 -17.52 -1.13 7.67
N GLN A 194 -17.37 -2.42 7.41
CA GLN A 194 -17.83 -3.48 8.31
C GLN A 194 -17.12 -3.45 9.65
N ILE A 195 -15.81 -3.17 9.66
CA ILE A 195 -15.00 -3.10 10.88
C ILE A 195 -15.27 -1.81 11.66
N THR A 196 -15.38 -0.66 10.98
CA THR A 196 -15.38 0.66 11.64
C THR A 196 -16.74 1.32 11.74
N GLY A 197 -17.72 0.86 10.93
CA GLY A 197 -19.06 1.45 10.86
C GLY A 197 -19.15 2.71 9.98
N ARG A 198 -18.06 3.15 9.33
CA ARG A 198 -18.02 4.30 8.43
C ARG A 198 -17.37 3.97 7.09
N ALA A 199 -17.61 4.78 6.08
CA ALA A 199 -16.89 4.66 4.80
C ALA A 199 -15.42 5.08 4.95
N PRO A 200 -14.51 4.52 4.13
CA PRO A 200 -13.12 4.98 4.08
C PRO A 200 -13.02 6.40 3.52
N ARG A 201 -11.99 7.14 3.93
CA ARG A 201 -11.73 8.52 3.47
C ARG A 201 -11.50 8.54 1.96
N PRO A 202 -12.14 9.48 1.23
CA PRO A 202 -11.88 9.65 -0.19
C PRO A 202 -10.53 10.33 -0.43
N MET A 203 -9.95 10.12 -1.62
CA MET A 203 -8.68 10.73 -2.02
C MET A 203 -8.71 12.27 -1.97
N ALA A 204 -9.86 12.88 -2.25
CA ALA A 204 -10.01 14.34 -2.19
C ALA A 204 -9.77 14.90 -0.77
N GLU A 205 -10.23 14.19 0.28
CA GLU A 205 -9.96 14.59 1.68
C GLU A 205 -8.48 14.52 2.00
N PHE A 206 -7.79 13.45 1.58
CA PHE A 206 -6.35 13.32 1.72
C PHE A 206 -5.61 14.49 1.03
N LEU A 207 -5.96 14.80 -0.22
CA LEU A 207 -5.32 15.88 -0.98
C LEU A 207 -5.55 17.26 -0.36
N HIS A 208 -6.74 17.51 0.16
CA HIS A 208 -7.05 18.76 0.87
C HIS A 208 -6.14 18.95 2.10
N GLU A 209 -6.00 17.93 2.92
CA GLU A 209 -5.15 17.97 4.13
C GLU A 209 -3.66 18.10 3.81
N TYR A 210 -3.18 17.43 2.78
CA TYR A 210 -1.77 17.43 2.39
C TYR A 210 -1.45 18.44 1.27
N ARG A 211 -2.36 19.36 0.97
CA ARG A 211 -2.20 20.37 -0.09
C ARG A 211 -0.87 21.13 0.02
N ALA A 212 -0.46 21.49 1.24
CA ALA A 212 0.78 22.24 1.49
C ALA A 212 2.05 21.50 1.00
N GLU A 213 2.01 20.19 0.86
CA GLU A 213 3.14 19.42 0.36
C GLU A 213 3.38 19.63 -1.15
N PHE A 214 2.39 20.12 -1.89
CA PHE A 214 2.41 20.27 -3.35
C PHE A 214 2.53 21.71 -3.85
N VAL A 215 2.57 22.69 -2.96
CA VAL A 215 2.71 24.13 -3.28
C VAL A 215 4.12 24.65 -3.07
#